data_05d59c770f069a90d5f294a6e9d22ed5
#
_entry.id   05d59c770f069a90d5f294a6e9d22ed5
#
_cell.length_a   1.000
_cell.length_b   1.000
_cell.length_c   1.000
_cell.angle_alpha   90.00
_cell.angle_beta   90.00
_cell.angle_gamma   90.00
#
_symmetry.space_group_name_H-M   'P 1'
#
loop_
_entity.id
_entity.type
_entity.pdbx_description
1 polymer ?
#
loop_
_entity_poly.entity_id
_entity_poly.type
_entity_poly.pdbx_seq_one_letter_code
_entity_poly.pdbx_strand_id
1 'polypeptide(L)'
;MRAWRGRFYSILFIAQAALLGFALQLGDAKVWTLVLGIAAALNLFGWLRAQRIARAIADTPTSRVASAAQGYVELHGQAQAHDGVQLLTPHSQLPCVWYRYLLERREGDKWRHVDGAESELAFDLRDASGRCIIYPSGAHIETTRKEVRSQGDLRHTEWVLLKDDRLYALGAFDSLRP
;
A
#
# COMPACT_ATOMS: atom_id res chain seq x y z
N MET A 1 -4.65 -2.42 0.32
CA MET A 1 -4.68 -3.30 -0.89
C MET A 1 -3.86 -4.59 -0.77
N ARG A 2 -2.69 -4.63 -0.10
CA ARG A 2 -1.90 -5.88 0.09
C ARG A 2 -2.66 -6.98 0.85
N ALA A 3 -3.39 -6.65 1.90
CA ALA A 3 -4.14 -7.64 2.68
C ALA A 3 -5.29 -8.29 1.87
N TRP A 4 -5.90 -7.57 0.94
CA TRP A 4 -6.96 -8.08 0.07
C TRP A 4 -6.41 -8.95 -1.06
N ARG A 5 -5.26 -8.59 -1.62
CA ARG A 5 -4.54 -9.43 -2.62
C ARG A 5 -4.09 -10.75 -2.01
N GLY A 6 -3.56 -10.75 -0.79
CA GLY A 6 -3.16 -11.99 -0.09
C GLY A 6 -4.34 -12.94 0.13
N ARG A 7 -5.49 -12.42 0.58
CA ARG A 7 -6.71 -13.23 0.79
C ARG A 7 -7.24 -13.82 -0.51
N PHE A 8 -7.24 -13.06 -1.60
CA PHE A 8 -7.72 -13.57 -2.90
C PHE A 8 -6.86 -14.74 -3.41
N TYR A 9 -5.54 -14.61 -3.37
CA TYR A 9 -4.63 -15.67 -3.78
C TYR A 9 -4.70 -16.89 -2.85
N SER A 10 -4.86 -16.68 -1.55
CA SER A 10 -5.05 -17.78 -0.58
C SER A 10 -6.34 -18.57 -0.84
N ILE A 11 -7.44 -17.87 -1.11
CA ILE A 11 -8.73 -18.51 -1.42
C ILE A 11 -8.62 -19.31 -2.74
N LEU A 12 -7.98 -18.73 -3.76
CA LEU A 12 -7.78 -19.37 -5.05
C LEU A 12 -6.91 -20.63 -4.93
N PHE A 13 -5.86 -20.56 -4.12
CA PHE A 13 -4.98 -21.71 -3.84
C PHE A 13 -5.72 -22.83 -3.09
N ILE A 14 -6.50 -22.49 -2.07
CA ILE A 14 -7.29 -23.48 -1.30
C ILE A 14 -8.33 -24.13 -2.19
N ALA A 15 -9.02 -23.38 -3.05
CA ALA A 15 -10.01 -23.92 -3.99
C ALA A 15 -9.36 -24.87 -5.00
N GLN A 16 -8.18 -24.54 -5.53
CA GLN A 16 -7.43 -25.43 -6.42
C GLN A 16 -6.97 -26.70 -5.72
N ALA A 17 -6.47 -26.60 -4.49
CA ALA A 17 -6.05 -27.76 -3.70
C ALA A 17 -7.22 -28.69 -3.41
N ALA A 18 -8.41 -28.15 -3.11
CA ALA A 18 -9.63 -28.92 -2.89
C ALA A 18 -10.10 -29.65 -4.17
N LEU A 19 -10.06 -28.97 -5.33
CA LEU A 19 -10.38 -29.56 -6.62
C LEU A 19 -9.43 -30.71 -7.01
N LEU A 20 -8.13 -30.52 -6.77
CA LEU A 20 -7.12 -31.57 -6.99
C LEU A 20 -7.34 -32.77 -6.07
N GLY A 21 -7.62 -32.52 -4.78
CA GLY A 21 -7.94 -33.58 -3.81
C GLY A 21 -9.18 -34.37 -4.20
N PHE A 22 -10.20 -33.70 -4.71
CA PHE A 22 -11.41 -34.33 -5.20
C PHE A 22 -11.16 -35.21 -6.45
N ALA A 23 -10.35 -34.71 -7.39
CA ALA A 23 -9.97 -35.48 -8.59
C ALA A 23 -9.16 -36.73 -8.25
N LEU A 24 -8.31 -36.69 -7.20
CA LEU A 24 -7.55 -37.83 -6.71
C LEU A 24 -8.47 -38.94 -6.17
N GLN A 25 -9.58 -38.57 -5.54
CA GLN A 25 -10.51 -39.57 -5.01
C GLN A 25 -11.33 -40.31 -6.08
N LEU A 26 -11.62 -39.62 -7.19
CA LEU A 26 -12.44 -40.18 -8.27
C LEU A 26 -11.65 -41.05 -9.25
N GLY A 27 -10.34 -40.82 -9.41
CA GLY A 27 -9.44 -41.63 -10.25
C GLY A 27 -9.75 -41.67 -11.75
N ASP A 28 -10.72 -40.88 -12.24
CA ASP A 28 -11.16 -40.89 -13.63
C ASP A 28 -10.38 -39.86 -14.45
N ALA A 29 -9.80 -40.31 -15.59
CA ALA A 29 -9.04 -39.47 -16.48
C ALA A 29 -9.84 -38.27 -17.04
N LYS A 30 -11.14 -38.40 -17.24
CA LYS A 30 -12.01 -37.31 -17.70
C LYS A 30 -12.19 -36.22 -16.63
N VAL A 31 -12.27 -36.62 -15.37
CA VAL A 31 -12.33 -35.68 -14.23
C VAL A 31 -11.03 -34.92 -14.13
N TRP A 32 -9.88 -35.58 -14.31
CA TRP A 32 -8.57 -34.92 -14.31
C TRP A 32 -8.43 -33.88 -15.42
N THR A 33 -8.83 -34.18 -16.66
CA THR A 33 -8.76 -33.23 -17.76
C THR A 33 -9.63 -32.01 -17.50
N LEU A 34 -10.83 -32.18 -16.94
CA LEU A 34 -11.73 -31.09 -16.60
C LEU A 34 -11.18 -30.20 -15.48
N VAL A 35 -10.67 -30.80 -14.39
CA VAL A 35 -10.11 -30.08 -13.26
C VAL A 35 -8.86 -29.28 -13.67
N LEU A 36 -7.97 -29.87 -14.45
CA LEU A 36 -6.80 -29.17 -14.97
C LEU A 36 -7.18 -28.04 -15.90
N GLY A 37 -8.20 -28.22 -16.75
CA GLY A 37 -8.73 -27.16 -17.63
C GLY A 37 -9.28 -25.97 -16.83
N ILE A 38 -10.06 -26.24 -15.80
CA ILE A 38 -10.60 -25.18 -14.92
C ILE A 38 -9.45 -24.47 -14.18
N ALA A 39 -8.49 -25.20 -13.63
CA ALA A 39 -7.36 -24.63 -12.93
C ALA A 39 -6.52 -23.76 -13.86
N ALA A 40 -6.26 -24.21 -15.09
CA ALA A 40 -5.54 -23.42 -16.11
C ALA A 40 -6.28 -22.14 -16.48
N ALA A 41 -7.60 -22.19 -16.68
CA ALA A 41 -8.43 -21.03 -17.00
C ALA A 41 -8.43 -20.00 -15.85
N LEU A 42 -8.53 -20.43 -14.60
CA LEU A 42 -8.47 -19.57 -13.43
C LEU A 42 -7.10 -18.89 -13.27
N ASN A 43 -6.01 -19.64 -13.49
CA ASN A 43 -4.66 -19.08 -13.44
C ASN A 43 -4.42 -18.07 -14.57
N LEU A 44 -4.87 -18.39 -15.79
CA LEU A 44 -4.77 -17.48 -16.94
C LEU A 44 -5.56 -16.19 -16.69
N PHE A 45 -6.78 -16.29 -16.16
CA PHE A 45 -7.59 -15.13 -15.80
C PHE A 45 -6.90 -14.27 -14.75
N GLY A 46 -6.37 -14.90 -13.68
CA GLY A 46 -5.61 -14.21 -12.63
C GLY A 46 -4.38 -13.49 -13.18
N TRP A 47 -3.64 -14.15 -14.07
CA TRP A 47 -2.47 -13.59 -14.74
C TRP A 47 -2.83 -12.41 -15.65
N LEU A 48 -3.83 -12.53 -16.49
CA LEU A 48 -4.31 -11.45 -17.37
C LEU A 48 -4.76 -10.23 -16.55
N ARG A 49 -5.48 -10.46 -15.45
CA ARG A 49 -5.90 -9.39 -14.54
C ARG A 49 -4.69 -8.71 -13.89
N ALA A 50 -3.71 -9.48 -13.42
CA ALA A 50 -2.49 -8.94 -12.83
C ALA A 50 -1.68 -8.12 -13.87
N GLN A 51 -1.58 -8.60 -15.10
CA GLN A 51 -0.91 -7.90 -16.20
C GLN A 51 -1.61 -6.59 -16.56
N ARG A 52 -2.95 -6.55 -16.61
CA ARG A 52 -3.70 -5.30 -16.86
C ARG A 52 -3.42 -4.25 -15.80
N ILE A 53 -3.42 -4.64 -14.52
CA ILE A 53 -3.11 -3.74 -13.40
C ILE A 53 -1.65 -3.27 -13.48
N ALA A 54 -0.70 -4.18 -13.75
CA ALA A 54 0.71 -3.84 -13.86
C ALA A 54 0.98 -2.87 -15.02
N ARG A 55 0.33 -3.07 -16.18
CA ARG A 55 0.44 -2.16 -17.34
C ARG A 55 -0.18 -0.80 -17.02
N ALA A 56 -1.37 -0.75 -16.42
CA ALA A 56 -1.99 0.50 -16.04
C ALA A 56 -1.09 1.35 -15.12
N ILE A 57 -0.30 0.71 -14.26
CA ILE A 57 0.70 1.37 -13.40
C ILE A 57 1.94 1.77 -14.20
N ALA A 58 2.47 0.87 -15.05
CA ALA A 58 3.70 1.10 -15.81
C ALA A 58 3.54 2.17 -16.92
N ASP A 59 2.34 2.25 -17.50
CA ASP A 59 2.03 3.18 -18.59
C ASP A 59 1.54 4.55 -18.09
N THR A 60 1.51 4.79 -16.76
CA THR A 60 1.08 6.08 -16.21
C THR A 60 2.24 7.10 -16.39
N PRO A 61 2.09 8.09 -17.26
CA PRO A 61 3.14 9.09 -17.45
C PRO A 61 3.28 9.96 -16.21
N THR A 62 4.52 10.31 -15.85
CA THR A 62 4.79 11.28 -14.81
C THR A 62 4.20 12.63 -15.22
N SER A 63 3.26 13.11 -14.45
CA SER A 63 2.55 14.37 -14.71
C SER A 63 3.06 15.48 -13.81
N ARG A 64 2.97 16.74 -14.29
CA ARG A 64 3.08 17.91 -13.43
C ARG A 64 1.72 18.19 -12.80
N VAL A 65 1.70 18.71 -11.57
CA VAL A 65 0.45 19.00 -10.85
C VAL A 65 -0.50 19.88 -11.68
N ALA A 66 0.01 20.95 -12.31
CA ALA A 66 -0.81 21.88 -13.08
C ALA A 66 -1.41 21.26 -14.37
N SER A 67 -0.84 20.19 -14.87
CA SER A 67 -1.28 19.53 -16.12
C SER A 67 -1.76 18.08 -15.91
N ALA A 68 -1.93 17.67 -14.67
CA ALA A 68 -2.40 16.34 -14.35
C ALA A 68 -3.83 16.13 -14.87
N ALA A 69 -4.02 15.06 -15.65
CA ALA A 69 -5.35 14.66 -16.12
C ALA A 69 -6.14 14.03 -14.96
N GLN A 70 -7.46 14.17 -15.01
CA GLN A 70 -8.32 13.44 -14.08
C GLN A 70 -8.16 11.93 -14.24
N GLY A 71 -8.18 11.20 -13.14
CA GLY A 71 -8.02 9.76 -13.11
C GLY A 71 -6.72 9.33 -12.45
N TYR A 72 -6.15 8.22 -12.87
CA TYR A 72 -4.97 7.64 -12.23
C TYR A 72 -3.69 8.29 -12.77
N VAL A 73 -2.95 8.97 -11.91
CA VAL A 73 -1.75 9.73 -12.28
C VAL A 73 -0.59 9.43 -11.34
N GLU A 74 0.59 9.73 -11.85
CA GLU A 74 1.86 9.72 -11.14
C GLU A 74 2.37 11.16 -11.00
N LEU A 75 2.63 11.58 -9.77
CA LEU A 75 3.11 12.92 -9.44
C LEU A 75 4.41 12.84 -8.65
N HIS A 76 5.32 13.76 -8.94
CA HIS A 76 6.56 13.94 -8.21
C HIS A 76 6.61 15.36 -7.64
N GLY A 77 7.06 15.48 -6.39
CA GLY A 77 7.17 16.79 -5.76
C GLY A 77 7.82 16.70 -4.39
N GLN A 78 7.58 17.71 -3.59
CA GLN A 78 8.00 17.79 -2.20
C GLN A 78 6.79 17.79 -1.29
N ALA A 79 6.91 17.08 -0.16
CA ALA A 79 5.89 17.04 0.86
C ALA A 79 5.83 18.38 1.61
N GLN A 80 4.63 18.93 1.81
CA GLN A 80 4.38 20.16 2.56
C GLN A 80 3.23 19.96 3.53
N ALA A 81 3.23 20.71 4.62
CA ALA A 81 2.08 20.74 5.52
C ALA A 81 0.87 21.38 4.82
N HIS A 82 -0.28 20.74 4.87
CA HIS A 82 -1.52 21.30 4.38
C HIS A 82 -2.02 22.37 5.36
N ASP A 83 -2.39 23.54 4.83
CA ASP A 83 -2.89 24.70 5.60
C ASP A 83 -2.01 25.09 6.80
N GLY A 84 -0.71 24.80 6.73
CA GLY A 84 0.25 25.11 7.79
C GLY A 84 0.15 24.23 9.03
N VAL A 85 -0.70 23.19 9.01
CA VAL A 85 -0.83 22.25 10.13
C VAL A 85 0.40 21.37 10.23
N GLN A 86 1.16 21.55 11.30
CA GLN A 86 2.35 20.77 11.58
C GLN A 86 2.02 19.65 12.56
N LEU A 87 2.31 18.41 12.16
CA LEU A 87 2.21 17.25 13.03
C LEU A 87 3.50 17.06 13.83
N LEU A 88 3.34 16.45 15.00
CA LEU A 88 4.46 15.93 15.79
C LEU A 88 4.32 14.41 15.90
N THR A 89 5.43 13.70 15.77
CA THR A 89 5.43 12.26 16.02
C THR A 89 5.14 11.98 17.49
N PRO A 90 4.40 10.91 17.83
CA PRO A 90 3.97 10.67 19.21
C PRO A 90 5.12 10.47 20.21
N HIS A 91 6.20 9.83 19.81
CA HIS A 91 7.29 9.47 20.71
C HIS A 91 8.51 10.38 20.58
N SER A 92 9.00 10.62 19.36
CA SER A 92 10.19 11.47 19.14
C SER A 92 9.89 12.96 19.11
N GLN A 93 8.61 13.36 19.07
CA GLN A 93 8.14 14.76 18.95
C GLN A 93 8.75 15.49 17.74
N LEU A 94 9.02 14.75 16.68
CA LEU A 94 9.62 15.28 15.47
C LEU A 94 8.54 15.98 14.62
N PRO A 95 8.78 17.23 14.19
CA PRO A 95 7.89 17.89 13.25
C PRO A 95 7.85 17.17 11.92
N CYS A 96 6.65 16.83 11.44
CA CYS A 96 6.47 16.05 10.22
C CYS A 96 5.17 16.43 9.49
N VAL A 97 4.99 15.92 8.28
CA VAL A 97 3.76 16.05 7.52
C VAL A 97 2.92 14.78 7.55
N TRP A 98 3.56 13.65 7.81
CA TRP A 98 2.91 12.36 8.02
C TRP A 98 3.80 11.46 8.87
N TYR A 99 3.17 10.61 9.69
CA TYR A 99 3.87 9.59 10.48
C TYR A 99 3.04 8.30 10.57
N ARG A 100 3.73 7.22 10.84
CA ARG A 100 3.18 5.95 11.33
C ARG A 100 4.05 5.48 12.48
N TYR A 101 3.44 5.03 13.58
CA TYR A 101 4.17 4.43 14.68
C TYR A 101 3.68 3.02 14.98
N LEU A 102 4.57 2.24 15.57
CA LEU A 102 4.33 0.90 16.06
C LEU A 102 4.99 0.73 17.41
N LEU A 103 4.20 0.32 18.42
CA LEU A 103 4.67 -0.06 19.73
C LEU A 103 4.61 -1.57 19.88
N GLU A 104 5.74 -2.17 20.22
CA GLU A 104 5.87 -3.60 20.45
C GLU A 104 6.43 -3.86 21.84
N ARG A 105 5.99 -4.96 22.48
CA ARG A 105 6.52 -5.47 23.73
C ARG A 105 7.24 -6.77 23.50
N ARG A 106 8.34 -6.97 24.21
CA ARG A 106 9.09 -8.22 24.20
C ARG A 106 8.42 -9.24 25.11
N GLU A 107 8.04 -10.39 24.55
CA GLU A 107 7.55 -11.55 25.29
C GLU A 107 8.45 -12.75 24.97
N GLY A 108 9.38 -13.05 25.88
CA GLY A 108 10.44 -14.04 25.62
C GLY A 108 11.34 -13.59 24.47
N ASP A 109 11.42 -14.40 23.41
CA ASP A 109 12.24 -14.12 22.22
C ASP A 109 11.47 -13.41 21.09
N LYS A 110 10.19 -13.07 21.31
CA LYS A 110 9.33 -12.49 20.27
C LYS A 110 8.89 -11.08 20.65
N TRP A 111 8.75 -10.23 19.62
CA TRP A 111 8.12 -8.94 19.73
C TRP A 111 6.64 -9.06 19.40
N ARG A 112 5.78 -8.61 20.30
CA ARG A 112 4.34 -8.57 20.11
C ARG A 112 3.86 -7.14 19.93
N HIS A 113 2.97 -6.96 18.96
CA HIS A 113 2.27 -5.70 18.73
C HIS A 113 1.42 -5.33 19.96
N VAL A 114 1.58 -4.10 20.44
CA VAL A 114 0.81 -3.52 21.55
C VAL A 114 -0.11 -2.44 21.05
N ASP A 115 0.43 -1.50 20.24
CA ASP A 115 -0.27 -0.34 19.75
C ASP A 115 0.36 0.17 18.44
N GLY A 116 -0.40 0.93 17.66
CA GLY A 116 0.10 1.56 16.45
C GLY A 116 -0.98 2.35 15.74
N ALA A 117 -0.58 3.47 15.18
CA ALA A 117 -1.44 4.30 14.35
C ALA A 117 -0.65 5.00 13.25
N GLU A 118 -1.36 5.56 12.30
CA GLU A 118 -0.83 6.43 11.26
C GLU A 118 -1.65 7.70 11.15
N SER A 119 -1.00 8.79 10.73
CA SER A 119 -1.69 10.05 10.50
C SER A 119 -2.62 9.95 9.30
N GLU A 120 -3.86 10.36 9.46
CA GLU A 120 -4.87 10.48 8.40
C GLU A 120 -5.00 11.91 7.87
N LEU A 121 -4.27 12.87 8.47
CA LEU A 121 -4.33 14.26 8.05
C LEU A 121 -3.76 14.44 6.66
N ALA A 122 -4.47 15.24 5.85
CA ALA A 122 -4.04 15.59 4.53
C ALA A 122 -2.73 16.39 4.56
N PHE A 123 -1.91 16.20 3.54
CA PHE A 123 -0.70 17.01 3.31
C PHE A 123 -0.59 17.34 1.83
N ASP A 124 0.25 18.30 1.49
CA ASP A 124 0.41 18.77 0.12
C ASP A 124 1.61 18.10 -0.56
N LEU A 125 1.44 17.76 -1.83
CA LEU A 125 2.53 17.54 -2.76
C LEU A 125 2.70 18.81 -3.59
N ARG A 126 3.89 19.40 -3.57
CA ARG A 126 4.23 20.58 -4.33
C ARG A 126 5.32 20.30 -5.35
N ASP A 127 5.10 20.66 -6.58
CA ASP A 127 6.10 20.69 -7.64
C ASP A 127 6.33 22.12 -8.15
N ALA A 128 7.13 22.28 -9.21
CA ALA A 128 7.40 23.57 -9.82
C ALA A 128 6.17 24.19 -10.51
N SER A 129 5.12 23.40 -10.78
CA SER A 129 3.93 23.82 -11.51
C SER A 129 2.73 24.13 -10.62
N GLY A 130 2.70 23.60 -9.38
CA GLY A 130 1.58 23.79 -8.49
C GLY A 130 1.63 22.94 -7.24
N ARG A 131 0.48 22.82 -6.58
CA ARG A 131 0.27 21.95 -5.42
C ARG A 131 -0.97 21.09 -5.59
N CYS A 132 -0.95 19.87 -5.05
CA CYS A 132 -2.14 19.07 -4.87
C CYS A 132 -2.21 18.52 -3.44
N ILE A 133 -3.41 18.30 -2.97
CA ILE A 133 -3.67 17.74 -1.64
C ILE A 133 -3.60 16.22 -1.75
N ILE A 134 -2.88 15.60 -0.83
CA ILE A 134 -2.79 14.16 -0.68
C ILE A 134 -3.61 13.73 0.53
N TYR A 135 -4.57 12.85 0.32
CA TYR A 135 -5.34 12.21 1.37
C TYR A 135 -4.72 10.84 1.67
N PRO A 136 -4.01 10.67 2.81
CA PRO A 136 -3.24 9.45 3.08
C PRO A 136 -4.12 8.27 3.51
N SER A 137 -5.37 8.50 3.88
CA SER A 137 -6.27 7.48 4.40
C SER A 137 -6.42 6.30 3.44
N GLY A 138 -6.05 5.11 3.89
CA GLY A 138 -6.03 3.89 3.07
C GLY A 138 -4.92 3.81 2.02
N ALA A 139 -4.02 4.79 1.95
CA ALA A 139 -2.86 4.75 1.07
C ALA A 139 -1.77 3.81 1.63
N HIS A 140 -0.92 3.32 0.75
CA HIS A 140 0.31 2.64 1.14
C HIS A 140 1.46 3.63 1.05
N ILE A 141 1.97 4.06 2.21
CA ILE A 141 3.06 5.03 2.29
C ILE A 141 4.33 4.30 2.69
N GLU A 142 5.36 4.43 1.85
CA GLU A 142 6.72 3.96 2.13
C GLU A 142 7.63 5.16 2.33
N THR A 143 8.38 5.16 3.42
CA THR A 143 9.41 6.16 3.70
C THR A 143 10.69 5.47 4.11
N THR A 144 11.81 6.03 3.72
CA THR A 144 13.14 5.55 4.11
C THR A 144 13.52 5.99 5.52
N ARG A 145 12.84 7.04 6.03
CA ARG A 145 13.11 7.57 7.36
C ARG A 145 12.36 6.76 8.42
N LYS A 146 13.12 5.95 9.13
CA LYS A 146 12.63 5.07 10.18
C LYS A 146 13.47 5.25 11.44
N GLU A 147 12.85 5.58 12.56
CA GLU A 147 13.46 5.61 13.86
C GLU A 147 12.99 4.42 14.70
N VAL A 148 13.93 3.77 15.39
CA VAL A 148 13.65 2.66 16.31
C VAL A 148 14.30 2.97 17.64
N ARG A 149 13.49 3.00 18.70
CA ARG A 149 13.97 3.19 20.08
C ARG A 149 13.45 2.05 20.94
N SER A 150 14.36 1.45 21.70
CA SER A 150 14.03 0.40 22.65
C SER A 150 14.28 0.89 24.07
N GLN A 151 13.31 0.69 24.95
CA GLN A 151 13.41 1.03 26.35
C GLN A 151 12.83 -0.13 27.18
N GLY A 152 13.70 -0.88 27.86
CA GLY A 152 13.31 -2.08 28.57
C GLY A 152 12.75 -3.15 27.61
N ASP A 153 11.54 -3.59 27.90
CA ASP A 153 10.79 -4.57 27.09
C ASP A 153 9.94 -3.95 25.97
N LEU A 154 9.99 -2.61 25.80
CA LEU A 154 9.24 -1.90 24.79
C LEU A 154 10.14 -1.47 23.63
N ARG A 155 9.60 -1.57 22.41
CA ARG A 155 10.21 -1.06 21.19
C ARG A 155 9.24 -0.14 20.47
N HIS A 156 9.63 1.10 20.30
CA HIS A 156 8.94 2.11 19.53
C HIS A 156 9.58 2.20 18.14
N THR A 157 8.78 2.09 17.10
CA THR A 157 9.21 2.28 15.73
C THR A 157 8.36 3.38 15.11
N GLU A 158 9.00 4.43 14.59
CA GLU A 158 8.33 5.53 13.90
C GLU A 158 8.83 5.62 12.46
N TRP A 159 7.91 5.73 11.52
CA TRP A 159 8.17 6.06 10.12
C TRP A 159 7.65 7.46 9.88
N VAL A 160 8.46 8.31 9.27
CA VAL A 160 8.20 9.75 9.22
C VAL A 160 8.41 10.28 7.82
N LEU A 161 7.52 11.16 7.37
CA LEU A 161 7.68 11.99 6.19
C LEU A 161 7.82 13.43 6.66
N LEU A 162 8.96 14.05 6.40
CA LEU A 162 9.23 15.41 6.81
C LEU A 162 8.80 16.41 5.73
N LYS A 163 8.67 17.66 6.14
CA LYS A 163 8.54 18.78 5.20
C LYS A 163 9.74 18.79 4.24
N ASP A 164 9.48 19.08 2.98
CA ASP A 164 10.45 19.15 1.88
C ASP A 164 11.07 17.79 1.46
N ASP A 165 10.67 16.67 2.10
CA ASP A 165 11.07 15.37 1.62
C ASP A 165 10.52 15.14 0.20
N ARG A 166 11.32 14.48 -0.65
CA ARG A 166 10.89 14.11 -1.99
C ARG A 166 9.78 13.08 -1.90
N LEU A 167 8.69 13.38 -2.58
CA LEU A 167 7.50 12.55 -2.59
C LEU A 167 7.21 12.09 -4.02
N TYR A 168 6.93 10.82 -4.13
CA TYR A 168 6.39 10.16 -5.29
C TYR A 168 4.99 9.68 -4.94
N ALA A 169 3.97 10.15 -5.64
CA ALA A 169 2.58 9.81 -5.39
C ALA A 169 1.96 9.18 -6.63
N LEU A 170 1.31 8.05 -6.43
CA LEU A 170 0.56 7.33 -7.44
C LEU A 170 -0.86 7.11 -6.94
N GLY A 171 -1.85 7.66 -7.63
CA GLY A 171 -3.23 7.58 -7.18
C GLY A 171 -4.24 8.22 -8.11
N ALA A 172 -5.50 8.20 -7.68
CA ALA A 172 -6.58 8.89 -8.37
C ALA A 172 -6.45 10.39 -8.10
N PHE A 173 -6.37 11.16 -9.16
CA PHE A 173 -6.34 12.61 -9.14
C PHE A 173 -7.68 13.18 -9.62
N ASP A 174 -8.20 14.12 -8.87
CA ASP A 174 -9.39 14.89 -9.26
C ASP A 174 -9.12 16.38 -9.02
N SER A 175 -9.51 17.20 -9.98
CA SER A 175 -9.43 18.65 -9.82
C SER A 175 -10.67 19.13 -9.10
N LEU A 176 -10.48 19.70 -7.92
CA LEU A 176 -11.55 20.47 -7.27
C LEU A 176 -11.90 21.64 -8.19
N ARG A 177 -13.09 21.58 -8.79
CA ARG A 177 -13.63 22.75 -9.47
C ARG A 177 -14.03 23.76 -8.40
N PRO A 178 -13.62 25.00 -8.52
CA PRO A 178 -14.05 26.07 -7.62
C PRO A 178 -15.57 26.26 -7.66
#